data_c61413bc9a462b43f3bb197455b3da68
#
_entry.id   c61413bc9a462b43f3bb197455b3da68
#
_cell.length_a   1.000
_cell.length_b   1.000
_cell.length_c   1.000
_cell.angle_alpha   90.00
_cell.angle_beta   90.00
_cell.angle_gamma   90.00
#
_symmetry.space_group_name_H-M   'P 1'
#
loop_
_entity.id
_entity.type
_entity.pdbx_description
1 polymer ?
#
loop_
_entity_poly.entity_id
_entity_poly.type
_entity_poly.pdbx_seq_one_letter_code
_entity_poly.pdbx_strand_id
1 'polypeptide(L)'
;MEKICTLIIHTEIMKQVSQHKNTVQVYIIAIIAATGGLLFGFDTGVISGAIPFLQKDFGINDGIIELITTAGLVGAIAGALFCGKITDYLGRKKVILASAVIFAVGAVWSGLAPNPLNLILARLFLGIAIGVSSFAVPLYIAEISPTNIRGTLVSMFQLMVTLGVLVSYLSDLFFADETNISCWRPMFYAGVLPALILLIGMFCMPESPRWLMSKGFMQEAMLILRKIEGAETAEKVVHAINEEIEKNKNEISKWSELLKPTLRTPLFIAVGIMFFQQFVGINTVIYYSPKIFFMAGFDGAVSAIWAAVGVGVVNVTATLVSIYFIDKLGRRKLYFTGLTGIILSLVALSASFALVNELGYIGQWITVIFMFLYVAFFAISIGPLGWLIISEIFPQKVRGLGASVGSLSVWIFNSIVSFTFFKLVNALTISGSEIITDGEKAGNPAGAFGFYGLIALIALVWGYFYVPETKGISLEKIEDFWRKGGKPRKLK
;
A
#
# COMPACT_ATOMS: atom_id res chain seq x y z
N MET A 1 35.46 -45.75 -7.08
CA MET A 1 34.70 -44.98 -6.09
C MET A 1 35.00 -43.47 -6.14
N GLU A 2 36.26 -43.05 -6.16
CA GLU A 2 36.64 -41.61 -6.22
C GLU A 2 36.07 -40.85 -7.44
N LYS A 3 36.11 -41.39 -8.63
CA LYS A 3 35.56 -40.74 -9.84
C LYS A 3 34.03 -40.53 -9.76
N ILE A 4 33.30 -41.40 -9.10
CA ILE A 4 31.84 -41.28 -8.91
C ILE A 4 31.54 -40.19 -7.86
N CYS A 5 32.29 -40.13 -6.75
CA CYS A 5 32.19 -39.09 -5.76
C CYS A 5 32.48 -37.70 -6.35
N THR A 6 33.54 -37.58 -7.17
CA THR A 6 33.91 -36.32 -7.82
C THR A 6 32.82 -35.85 -8.81
N LEU A 7 32.22 -36.79 -9.54
CA LEU A 7 31.13 -36.51 -10.49
C LEU A 7 29.86 -36.03 -9.73
N ILE A 8 29.53 -36.67 -8.61
CA ILE A 8 28.37 -36.32 -7.79
C ILE A 8 28.59 -34.94 -7.18
N ILE A 9 29.75 -34.65 -6.59
CA ILE A 9 30.11 -33.37 -6.01
C ILE A 9 30.08 -32.27 -7.08
N HIS A 10 30.61 -32.52 -8.27
CA HIS A 10 30.60 -31.55 -9.37
C HIS A 10 29.18 -31.28 -9.87
N THR A 11 28.32 -32.31 -9.93
CA THR A 11 26.91 -32.17 -10.32
C THR A 11 26.12 -31.43 -9.28
N GLU A 12 26.35 -31.64 -7.98
CA GLU A 12 25.71 -30.86 -6.90
C GLU A 12 26.18 -29.42 -6.87
N ILE A 13 27.47 -29.14 -7.03
CA ILE A 13 27.99 -27.78 -7.13
C ILE A 13 27.41 -27.06 -8.34
N MET A 14 27.34 -27.69 -9.51
CA MET A 14 26.72 -27.11 -10.70
C MET A 14 25.21 -26.90 -10.53
N LYS A 15 24.49 -27.78 -9.83
CA LYS A 15 23.08 -27.59 -9.44
C LYS A 15 22.91 -26.41 -8.48
N GLN A 16 23.76 -26.27 -7.45
CA GLN A 16 23.72 -25.16 -6.50
C GLN A 16 24.03 -23.83 -7.17
N VAL A 17 25.03 -23.76 -8.05
CA VAL A 17 25.38 -22.56 -8.82
C VAL A 17 24.24 -22.18 -9.77
N SER A 18 23.61 -23.15 -10.42
CA SER A 18 22.45 -22.93 -11.28
C SER A 18 21.23 -22.44 -10.48
N GLN A 19 20.92 -23.04 -9.33
CA GLN A 19 19.85 -22.60 -8.45
C GLN A 19 20.09 -21.19 -7.90
N HIS A 20 21.32 -20.87 -7.53
CA HIS A 20 21.66 -19.53 -7.03
C HIS A 20 21.47 -18.47 -8.14
N LYS A 21 21.87 -18.76 -9.37
CA LYS A 21 21.71 -17.87 -10.53
C LYS A 21 20.23 -17.65 -10.87
N ASN A 22 19.42 -18.69 -10.77
CA ASN A 22 17.97 -18.62 -11.01
C ASN A 22 17.28 -17.77 -9.93
N THR A 23 17.67 -17.92 -8.67
CA THR A 23 17.13 -17.15 -7.55
C THR A 23 17.39 -15.65 -7.73
N VAL A 24 18.60 -15.25 -8.11
CA VAL A 24 18.95 -13.84 -8.36
C VAL A 24 18.10 -13.23 -9.48
N GLN A 25 17.86 -13.96 -10.57
CA GLN A 25 16.99 -13.48 -11.64
C GLN A 25 15.56 -13.19 -11.16
N VAL A 26 15.00 -14.06 -10.33
CA VAL A 26 13.65 -13.88 -9.78
C VAL A 26 13.59 -12.65 -8.89
N TYR A 27 14.60 -12.40 -8.04
CA TYR A 27 14.69 -11.18 -7.24
C TYR A 27 14.76 -9.93 -8.12
N ILE A 28 15.55 -9.93 -9.19
CA ILE A 28 15.62 -8.79 -10.13
C ILE A 28 14.25 -8.53 -10.77
N ILE A 29 13.56 -9.56 -11.24
CA ILE A 29 12.23 -9.43 -11.83
C ILE A 29 11.24 -8.85 -10.81
N ALA A 30 11.26 -9.37 -9.58
CA ALA A 30 10.37 -8.92 -8.52
C ALA A 30 10.66 -7.47 -8.09
N ILE A 31 11.92 -7.07 -7.96
CA ILE A 31 12.32 -5.70 -7.62
C ILE A 31 11.88 -4.73 -8.73
N ILE A 32 12.13 -5.06 -9.99
CA ILE A 32 11.70 -4.24 -11.12
C ILE A 32 10.18 -4.10 -11.15
N ALA A 33 9.43 -5.18 -11.01
CA ALA A 33 7.98 -5.10 -10.94
C ALA A 33 7.51 -4.30 -9.72
N ALA A 34 8.15 -4.49 -8.56
CA ALA A 34 7.81 -3.80 -7.33
C ALA A 34 8.04 -2.27 -7.38
N THR A 35 8.79 -1.75 -8.38
CA THR A 35 8.86 -0.30 -8.63
C THR A 35 7.49 0.31 -8.96
N GLY A 36 6.50 -0.50 -9.37
CA GLY A 36 5.10 -0.07 -9.43
C GLY A 36 4.53 0.29 -8.06
N GLY A 37 5.00 -0.37 -6.98
CA GLY A 37 4.72 0.04 -5.61
C GLY A 37 5.41 1.36 -5.23
N LEU A 38 6.65 1.56 -5.69
CA LEU A 38 7.38 2.81 -5.48
C LEU A 38 6.66 3.98 -6.15
N LEU A 39 6.11 3.80 -7.36
CA LEU A 39 5.26 4.81 -8.02
C LEU A 39 4.03 5.16 -7.20
N PHE A 40 3.34 4.17 -6.67
CA PHE A 40 2.20 4.39 -5.80
C PHE A 40 2.60 5.22 -4.56
N GLY A 41 3.67 4.81 -3.88
CA GLY A 41 4.16 5.55 -2.70
C GLY A 41 4.63 6.96 -3.02
N PHE A 42 5.33 7.14 -4.14
CA PHE A 42 5.81 8.44 -4.61
C PHE A 42 4.64 9.40 -4.83
N ASP A 43 3.59 8.97 -5.54
CA ASP A 43 2.43 9.80 -5.79
C ASP A 43 1.67 10.17 -4.49
N THR A 44 1.62 9.22 -3.56
CA THR A 44 1.02 9.43 -2.25
C THR A 44 1.76 10.50 -1.44
N GLY A 45 3.08 10.49 -1.50
CA GLY A 45 3.90 11.41 -0.71
C GLY A 45 4.10 12.78 -1.37
N VAL A 46 4.28 12.86 -2.69
CA VAL A 46 4.61 14.11 -3.40
C VAL A 46 3.57 15.21 -3.22
N ILE A 47 2.30 14.85 -3.09
CA ILE A 47 1.25 15.84 -2.83
C ILE A 47 1.44 16.52 -1.49
N SER A 48 1.98 15.80 -0.50
CA SER A 48 2.18 16.28 0.86
C SER A 48 3.12 17.49 0.91
N GLY A 49 4.29 17.40 0.28
CA GLY A 49 5.24 18.52 0.20
C GLY A 49 4.80 19.66 -0.73
N ALA A 50 4.01 19.33 -1.76
CA ALA A 50 3.49 20.33 -2.71
C ALA A 50 2.38 21.22 -2.11
N ILE A 51 1.59 20.74 -1.14
CA ILE A 51 0.42 21.44 -0.59
C ILE A 51 0.70 22.89 -0.17
N PRO A 52 1.72 23.21 0.65
CA PRO A 52 1.95 24.60 1.09
C PRO A 52 2.20 25.55 -0.09
N PHE A 53 2.89 25.09 -1.11
CA PHE A 53 3.20 25.88 -2.31
C PHE A 53 1.99 25.99 -3.24
N LEU A 54 1.21 24.93 -3.43
CA LEU A 54 -0.03 24.91 -4.20
C LEU A 54 -1.07 25.89 -3.64
N GLN A 55 -1.20 25.94 -2.30
CA GLN A 55 -2.10 26.88 -1.64
C GLN A 55 -1.72 28.33 -1.94
N LYS A 56 -0.43 28.65 -1.92
CA LYS A 56 0.08 30.01 -2.22
C LYS A 56 0.01 30.32 -3.71
N ASP A 57 0.40 29.41 -4.60
CA ASP A 57 0.47 29.65 -6.07
C ASP A 57 -0.93 29.82 -6.69
N PHE A 58 -1.89 28.99 -6.28
CA PHE A 58 -3.25 29.03 -6.80
C PHE A 58 -4.23 29.84 -5.94
N GLY A 59 -3.85 30.28 -4.75
CA GLY A 59 -4.75 30.99 -3.82
C GLY A 59 -5.94 30.13 -3.38
N ILE A 60 -5.73 28.83 -3.13
CA ILE A 60 -6.78 27.85 -2.86
C ILE A 60 -6.88 27.48 -1.38
N ASN A 61 -8.11 27.18 -0.96
CA ASN A 61 -8.42 26.76 0.40
C ASN A 61 -8.23 25.24 0.60
N ASP A 62 -8.33 24.78 1.85
CA ASP A 62 -8.19 23.37 2.22
C ASP A 62 -9.20 22.45 1.52
N GLY A 63 -10.41 22.91 1.22
CA GLY A 63 -11.41 22.12 0.51
C GLY A 63 -10.99 21.76 -0.94
N ILE A 64 -10.30 22.66 -1.63
CA ILE A 64 -9.76 22.38 -2.97
C ILE A 64 -8.55 21.44 -2.87
N ILE A 65 -7.73 21.58 -1.83
CA ILE A 65 -6.61 20.65 -1.55
C ILE A 65 -7.14 19.23 -1.29
N GLU A 66 -8.21 19.08 -0.50
CA GLU A 66 -8.88 17.78 -0.31
C GLU A 66 -9.35 17.18 -1.64
N LEU A 67 -9.92 18.00 -2.55
CA LEU A 67 -10.32 17.53 -3.89
C LEU A 67 -9.14 17.09 -4.74
N ILE A 68 -8.04 17.85 -4.77
CA ILE A 68 -6.82 17.52 -5.52
C ILE A 68 -6.24 16.19 -5.01
N THR A 69 -6.15 16.03 -3.68
CA THR A 69 -5.62 14.82 -3.06
C THR A 69 -6.52 13.62 -3.33
N THR A 70 -7.83 13.78 -3.14
CA THR A 70 -8.81 12.70 -3.28
C THR A 70 -9.04 12.29 -4.73
N ALA A 71 -8.85 13.19 -5.71
CA ALA A 71 -9.00 12.89 -7.13
C ALA A 71 -8.13 11.70 -7.57
N GLY A 72 -6.88 11.62 -7.09
CA GLY A 72 -6.01 10.47 -7.33
C GLY A 72 -6.58 9.17 -6.77
N LEU A 73 -7.18 9.21 -5.59
CA LEU A 73 -7.80 8.04 -4.96
C LEU A 73 -9.06 7.58 -5.71
N VAL A 74 -9.88 8.51 -6.18
CA VAL A 74 -11.04 8.20 -7.03
C VAL A 74 -10.59 7.57 -8.35
N GLY A 75 -9.52 8.08 -8.96
CA GLY A 75 -8.89 7.45 -10.11
C GLY A 75 -8.43 6.01 -9.81
N ALA A 76 -7.85 5.78 -8.62
CA ALA A 76 -7.40 4.45 -8.20
C ALA A 76 -8.57 3.47 -8.00
N ILE A 77 -9.72 3.92 -7.51
CA ILE A 77 -10.95 3.10 -7.47
C ILE A 77 -11.31 2.62 -8.89
N ALA A 78 -11.35 3.54 -9.85
CA ALA A 78 -11.67 3.21 -11.23
C ALA A 78 -10.65 2.22 -11.83
N GLY A 79 -9.34 2.47 -11.63
CA GLY A 79 -8.27 1.58 -12.08
C GLY A 79 -8.38 0.18 -11.50
N ALA A 80 -8.60 0.07 -10.19
CA ALA A 80 -8.70 -1.21 -9.50
C ALA A 80 -9.94 -2.03 -9.91
N LEU A 81 -11.08 -1.37 -10.15
CA LEU A 81 -12.34 -2.04 -10.58
C LEU A 81 -12.20 -2.80 -11.89
N PHE A 82 -11.49 -2.23 -12.85
CA PHE A 82 -11.38 -2.81 -14.19
C PHE A 82 -10.11 -3.64 -14.39
N CYS A 83 -9.12 -3.49 -13.50
CA CYS A 83 -7.79 -4.09 -13.64
C CYS A 83 -7.85 -5.61 -13.81
N GLY A 84 -8.66 -6.33 -13.03
CA GLY A 84 -8.75 -7.78 -13.09
C GLY A 84 -9.07 -8.29 -14.49
N LYS A 85 -10.13 -7.77 -15.12
CA LYS A 85 -10.52 -8.14 -16.48
C LYS A 85 -9.48 -7.75 -17.52
N ILE A 86 -8.88 -6.57 -17.37
CA ILE A 86 -7.87 -6.05 -18.30
C ILE A 86 -6.61 -6.89 -18.23
N THR A 87 -6.14 -7.26 -17.02
CA THR A 87 -4.95 -8.12 -16.84
C THR A 87 -5.17 -9.54 -17.36
N ASP A 88 -6.38 -10.07 -17.24
CA ASP A 88 -6.71 -11.39 -17.79
C ASP A 88 -6.78 -11.38 -19.32
N TYR A 89 -7.18 -10.27 -19.92
CA TYR A 89 -7.26 -10.14 -21.37
C TYR A 89 -5.89 -9.83 -22.01
N LEU A 90 -5.20 -8.78 -21.56
CA LEU A 90 -3.97 -8.26 -22.17
C LEU A 90 -2.68 -8.91 -21.68
N GLY A 91 -2.69 -9.52 -20.49
CA GLY A 91 -1.51 -9.99 -19.77
C GLY A 91 -1.02 -9.01 -18.72
N ARG A 92 -0.25 -9.54 -17.76
CA ARG A 92 0.20 -8.77 -16.60
C ARG A 92 1.26 -7.74 -17.00
N LYS A 93 2.25 -8.16 -17.79
CA LYS A 93 3.34 -7.29 -18.27
C LYS A 93 2.82 -6.08 -19.04
N LYS A 94 1.92 -6.28 -20.00
CA LYS A 94 1.40 -5.19 -20.84
C LYS A 94 0.61 -4.17 -20.02
N VAL A 95 -0.14 -4.64 -19.05
CA VAL A 95 -0.94 -3.78 -18.16
C VAL A 95 -0.03 -2.95 -17.24
N ILE A 96 1.04 -3.53 -16.70
CA ILE A 96 2.03 -2.81 -15.91
C ILE A 96 2.77 -1.78 -16.77
N LEU A 97 3.15 -2.11 -18.00
CA LEU A 97 3.75 -1.17 -18.94
C LEU A 97 2.81 0.01 -19.24
N ALA A 98 1.53 -0.27 -19.50
CA ALA A 98 0.54 0.77 -19.74
C ALA A 98 0.37 1.68 -18.51
N SER A 99 0.34 1.11 -17.29
CA SER A 99 0.26 1.90 -16.05
C SER A 99 1.48 2.80 -15.87
N ALA A 100 2.69 2.34 -16.23
CA ALA A 100 3.90 3.15 -16.16
C ALA A 100 3.84 4.35 -17.13
N VAL A 101 3.31 4.15 -18.35
CA VAL A 101 3.11 5.24 -19.33
C VAL A 101 2.07 6.24 -18.81
N ILE A 102 0.91 5.75 -18.34
CA ILE A 102 -0.15 6.61 -17.79
C ILE A 102 0.39 7.43 -16.61
N PHE A 103 1.20 6.81 -15.76
CA PHE A 103 1.82 7.48 -14.62
C PHE A 103 2.78 8.59 -15.09
N ALA A 104 3.69 8.30 -16.01
CA ALA A 104 4.64 9.28 -16.54
C ALA A 104 3.92 10.48 -17.18
N VAL A 105 2.90 10.23 -18.01
CA VAL A 105 2.07 11.28 -18.62
C VAL A 105 1.33 12.08 -17.56
N GLY A 106 0.73 11.41 -16.57
CA GLY A 106 -0.01 12.07 -15.49
C GLY A 106 0.89 12.93 -14.59
N ALA A 107 2.13 12.49 -14.32
CA ALA A 107 3.13 13.25 -13.57
C ALA A 107 3.54 14.54 -14.32
N VAL A 108 3.81 14.43 -15.63
CA VAL A 108 4.09 15.60 -16.47
C VAL A 108 2.89 16.53 -16.53
N TRP A 109 1.69 16.00 -16.74
CA TRP A 109 0.47 16.80 -16.77
C TRP A 109 0.22 17.51 -15.43
N SER A 110 0.44 16.84 -14.29
CA SER A 110 0.32 17.45 -12.96
C SER A 110 1.28 18.63 -12.79
N GLY A 111 2.56 18.49 -13.18
CA GLY A 111 3.53 19.58 -13.12
C GLY A 111 3.27 20.73 -14.10
N LEU A 112 2.60 20.47 -15.24
CA LEU A 112 2.20 21.49 -16.23
C LEU A 112 0.85 22.15 -15.91
N ALA A 113 0.11 21.70 -14.88
CA ALA A 113 -1.23 22.18 -14.61
C ALA A 113 -1.28 23.71 -14.44
N PRO A 114 -2.10 24.42 -15.24
CA PRO A 114 -2.19 25.88 -15.18
C PRO A 114 -3.17 26.38 -14.11
N ASN A 115 -4.02 25.52 -13.59
CA ASN A 115 -5.04 25.82 -12.60
C ASN A 115 -5.45 24.58 -11.80
N PRO A 116 -6.16 24.72 -10.67
CA PRO A 116 -6.55 23.62 -9.81
C PRO A 116 -7.38 22.54 -10.50
N LEU A 117 -8.27 22.92 -11.43
CA LEU A 117 -9.11 21.95 -12.15
C LEU A 117 -8.26 21.01 -13.02
N ASN A 118 -7.28 21.58 -13.73
CA ASN A 118 -6.35 20.76 -14.54
C ASN A 118 -5.53 19.81 -13.66
N LEU A 119 -5.12 20.26 -12.47
CA LEU A 119 -4.40 19.41 -11.52
C LEU A 119 -5.30 18.28 -11.00
N ILE A 120 -6.57 18.56 -10.67
CA ILE A 120 -7.55 17.54 -10.27
C ILE A 120 -7.71 16.48 -11.36
N LEU A 121 -7.85 16.89 -12.63
CA LEU A 121 -7.99 15.97 -13.75
C LEU A 121 -6.72 15.13 -13.99
N ALA A 122 -5.55 15.75 -13.88
CA ALA A 122 -4.26 15.07 -13.98
C ALA A 122 -4.08 14.03 -12.86
N ARG A 123 -4.46 14.37 -11.62
CA ARG A 123 -4.44 13.47 -10.46
C ARG A 123 -5.40 12.30 -10.63
N LEU A 124 -6.61 12.55 -11.13
CA LEU A 124 -7.58 11.50 -11.42
C LEU A 124 -7.06 10.53 -12.48
N PHE A 125 -6.46 11.05 -13.55
CA PHE A 125 -5.84 10.24 -14.61
C PHE A 125 -4.67 9.41 -14.08
N LEU A 126 -3.77 10.02 -13.29
CA LEU A 126 -2.65 9.35 -12.66
C LEU A 126 -3.11 8.27 -11.67
N GLY A 127 -4.20 8.55 -10.94
CA GLY A 127 -4.82 7.60 -10.02
C GLY A 127 -5.24 6.30 -10.68
N ILE A 128 -5.70 6.33 -11.94
CA ILE A 128 -6.02 5.09 -12.68
C ILE A 128 -4.79 4.17 -12.74
N ALA A 129 -3.61 4.73 -13.02
CA ALA A 129 -2.37 3.95 -13.07
C ALA A 129 -2.02 3.34 -11.70
N ILE A 130 -2.24 4.09 -10.62
CA ILE A 130 -2.02 3.61 -9.24
C ILE A 130 -2.95 2.44 -8.93
N GLY A 131 -4.25 2.56 -9.23
CA GLY A 131 -5.23 1.52 -9.01
C GLY A 131 -4.90 0.24 -9.78
N VAL A 132 -4.48 0.37 -11.03
CA VAL A 132 -4.02 -0.74 -11.88
C VAL A 132 -2.76 -1.38 -11.30
N SER A 133 -1.76 -0.58 -10.95
CA SER A 133 -0.48 -1.05 -10.43
C SER A 133 -0.64 -1.76 -9.08
N SER A 134 -1.50 -1.26 -8.19
CA SER A 134 -1.76 -1.84 -6.88
C SER A 134 -2.32 -3.27 -6.93
N PHE A 135 -2.95 -3.65 -8.04
CA PHE A 135 -3.46 -5.00 -8.28
C PHE A 135 -2.51 -5.83 -9.17
N ALA A 136 -2.10 -5.28 -10.32
CA ALA A 136 -1.36 -6.02 -11.34
C ALA A 136 0.05 -6.40 -10.89
N VAL A 137 0.74 -5.55 -10.13
CA VAL A 137 2.13 -5.78 -9.70
C VAL A 137 2.24 -6.92 -8.68
N PRO A 138 1.51 -6.92 -7.54
CA PRO A 138 1.54 -8.05 -6.62
C PRO A 138 1.13 -9.37 -7.28
N LEU A 139 0.14 -9.33 -8.17
CA LEU A 139 -0.30 -10.50 -8.93
C LEU A 139 0.83 -11.03 -9.82
N TYR A 140 1.48 -10.17 -10.60
CA TYR A 140 2.60 -10.55 -11.46
C TYR A 140 3.75 -11.16 -10.64
N ILE A 141 4.14 -10.52 -9.53
CA ILE A 141 5.18 -11.03 -8.64
C ILE A 141 4.79 -12.41 -8.08
N ALA A 142 3.54 -12.59 -7.65
CA ALA A 142 3.06 -13.87 -7.13
C ALA A 142 3.07 -15.00 -8.17
N GLU A 143 2.76 -14.67 -9.44
CA GLU A 143 2.70 -15.65 -10.53
C GLU A 143 4.08 -16.07 -11.07
N ILE A 144 5.09 -15.18 -10.97
CA ILE A 144 6.44 -15.47 -11.45
C ILE A 144 7.35 -16.03 -10.35
N SER A 145 6.94 -15.94 -9.09
CA SER A 145 7.77 -16.32 -7.94
C SER A 145 7.65 -17.80 -7.59
N PRO A 146 8.78 -18.48 -7.33
CA PRO A 146 8.79 -19.80 -6.71
C PRO A 146 8.02 -19.84 -5.39
N THR A 147 7.37 -20.95 -5.11
CA THR A 147 6.47 -21.09 -3.95
C THR A 147 7.14 -20.83 -2.60
N ASN A 148 8.41 -21.21 -2.46
CA ASN A 148 9.19 -21.09 -1.23
C ASN A 148 9.56 -19.65 -0.83
N ILE A 149 9.65 -18.71 -1.80
CA ILE A 149 10.03 -17.30 -1.56
C ILE A 149 8.93 -16.31 -2.00
N ARG A 150 7.79 -16.79 -2.48
CA ARG A 150 6.69 -15.97 -3.01
C ARG A 150 6.20 -14.91 -2.02
N GLY A 151 6.01 -15.30 -0.77
CA GLY A 151 5.56 -14.36 0.27
C GLY A 151 6.52 -13.20 0.46
N THR A 152 7.82 -13.49 0.54
CA THR A 152 8.88 -12.47 0.66
C THR A 152 8.89 -11.53 -0.55
N LEU A 153 8.78 -12.08 -1.77
CA LEU A 153 8.83 -11.28 -2.99
C LEU A 153 7.57 -10.39 -3.15
N VAL A 154 6.40 -10.90 -2.80
CA VAL A 154 5.16 -10.08 -2.79
C VAL A 154 5.25 -8.98 -1.73
N SER A 155 5.86 -9.23 -0.57
CA SER A 155 6.07 -8.20 0.47
C SER A 155 7.00 -7.07 0.01
N MET A 156 7.85 -7.29 -0.99
CA MET A 156 8.66 -6.23 -1.60
C MET A 156 7.81 -5.12 -2.22
N PHE A 157 6.62 -5.44 -2.72
CA PHE A 157 5.69 -4.40 -3.20
C PHE A 157 5.35 -3.41 -2.09
N GLN A 158 4.98 -3.89 -0.89
CA GLN A 158 4.66 -3.02 0.24
C GLN A 158 5.88 -2.21 0.71
N LEU A 159 7.06 -2.83 0.74
CA LEU A 159 8.30 -2.12 1.06
C LEU A 159 8.58 -1.01 0.03
N MET A 160 8.37 -1.27 -1.25
CA MET A 160 8.54 -0.26 -2.30
C MET A 160 7.51 0.87 -2.20
N VAL A 161 6.29 0.60 -1.73
CA VAL A 161 5.31 1.66 -1.44
C VAL A 161 5.85 2.60 -0.36
N THR A 162 6.33 2.08 0.77
CA THR A 162 6.85 2.92 1.86
C THR A 162 8.15 3.65 1.47
N LEU A 163 9.02 3.00 0.70
CA LEU A 163 10.19 3.65 0.09
C LEU A 163 9.80 4.76 -0.87
N GLY A 164 8.74 4.57 -1.66
CA GLY A 164 8.21 5.59 -2.57
C GLY A 164 7.76 6.83 -1.83
N VAL A 165 7.05 6.67 -0.69
CA VAL A 165 6.68 7.79 0.18
C VAL A 165 7.91 8.53 0.71
N LEU A 166 8.93 7.81 1.18
CA LEU A 166 10.17 8.43 1.65
C LEU A 166 10.91 9.17 0.53
N VAL A 167 11.03 8.54 -0.65
CA VAL A 167 11.71 9.15 -1.82
C VAL A 167 10.96 10.39 -2.27
N SER A 168 9.62 10.41 -2.23
CA SER A 168 8.86 11.61 -2.56
C SER A 168 9.10 12.75 -1.58
N TYR A 169 9.10 12.48 -0.26
CA TYR A 169 9.42 13.51 0.73
C TYR A 169 10.84 14.08 0.58
N LEU A 170 11.82 13.22 0.25
CA LEU A 170 13.18 13.67 -0.06
C LEU A 170 13.23 14.51 -1.35
N SER A 171 12.46 14.13 -2.37
CA SER A 171 12.30 14.89 -3.61
C SER A 171 11.66 16.23 -3.36
N ASP A 172 10.58 16.26 -2.57
CA ASP A 172 9.88 17.49 -2.19
C ASP A 172 10.82 18.43 -1.45
N LEU A 173 11.58 17.91 -0.49
CA LEU A 173 12.59 18.67 0.25
C LEU A 173 13.68 19.24 -0.66
N PHE A 174 14.13 18.46 -1.66
CA PHE A 174 15.16 18.90 -2.61
C PHE A 174 14.70 20.05 -3.50
N PHE A 175 13.43 20.04 -3.90
CA PHE A 175 12.85 21.08 -4.75
C PHE A 175 12.18 22.21 -3.98
N ALA A 176 11.97 22.06 -2.66
CA ALA A 176 11.32 23.08 -1.83
C ALA A 176 12.16 24.35 -1.79
N ASP A 177 11.53 25.47 -2.23
CA ASP A 177 12.13 26.79 -2.21
C ASP A 177 11.04 27.82 -1.87
N GLU A 178 11.15 28.43 -0.68
CA GLU A 178 10.18 29.39 -0.18
C GLU A 178 10.15 30.69 -0.99
N THR A 179 11.19 30.97 -1.79
CA THR A 179 11.27 32.11 -2.69
C THR A 179 10.58 31.87 -4.03
N ASN A 180 10.38 30.59 -4.40
CA ASN A 180 9.76 30.18 -5.66
C ASN A 180 8.42 29.47 -5.41
N ILE A 181 7.32 30.20 -5.54
CA ILE A 181 5.96 29.68 -5.33
C ILE A 181 5.65 28.46 -6.24
N SER A 182 6.23 28.39 -7.43
CA SER A 182 6.00 27.30 -8.40
C SER A 182 6.95 26.11 -8.21
N CYS A 183 7.69 26.01 -7.12
CA CYS A 183 8.62 24.90 -6.84
C CYS A 183 7.91 23.54 -6.67
N TRP A 184 6.59 23.51 -6.51
CA TRP A 184 5.80 22.26 -6.52
C TRP A 184 5.77 21.55 -7.88
N ARG A 185 6.00 22.27 -8.99
CA ARG A 185 5.98 21.68 -10.35
C ARG A 185 7.09 20.65 -10.55
N PRO A 186 8.37 20.93 -10.29
CA PRO A 186 9.43 19.93 -10.35
C PRO A 186 9.25 18.77 -9.38
N MET A 187 8.55 18.94 -8.24
CA MET A 187 8.22 17.81 -7.36
C MET A 187 7.38 16.77 -8.10
N PHE A 188 6.35 17.17 -8.84
CA PHE A 188 5.55 16.25 -9.67
C PHE A 188 6.35 15.67 -10.84
N TYR A 189 7.20 16.46 -11.52
CA TYR A 189 8.04 15.94 -12.60
C TYR A 189 9.01 14.86 -12.16
N ALA A 190 9.48 14.90 -10.92
CA ALA A 190 10.36 13.88 -10.36
C ALA A 190 9.72 12.48 -10.39
N GLY A 191 8.39 12.38 -10.35
CA GLY A 191 7.66 11.12 -10.50
C GLY A 191 7.84 10.43 -11.87
N VAL A 192 8.31 11.15 -12.88
CA VAL A 192 8.62 10.57 -14.18
C VAL A 192 9.80 9.60 -14.10
N LEU A 193 10.77 9.87 -13.23
CA LEU A 193 11.98 9.04 -13.10
C LEU A 193 11.65 7.59 -12.68
N PRO A 194 10.94 7.33 -11.58
CA PRO A 194 10.55 5.96 -11.23
C PRO A 194 9.58 5.33 -12.24
N ALA A 195 8.76 6.13 -12.95
CA ALA A 195 7.91 5.62 -14.02
C ALA A 195 8.73 5.10 -15.22
N LEU A 196 9.79 5.80 -15.60
CA LEU A 196 10.72 5.36 -16.64
C LEU A 196 11.50 4.11 -16.20
N ILE A 197 11.92 4.04 -14.95
CA ILE A 197 12.59 2.83 -14.41
C ILE A 197 11.64 1.61 -14.50
N LEU A 198 10.38 1.76 -14.12
CA LEU A 198 9.39 0.70 -14.27
C LEU A 198 9.15 0.33 -15.74
N LEU A 199 8.99 1.33 -16.62
CA LEU A 199 8.72 1.14 -18.04
C LEU A 199 9.86 0.37 -18.72
N ILE A 200 11.10 0.85 -18.59
CA ILE A 200 12.28 0.24 -19.20
C ILE A 200 12.54 -1.13 -18.60
N GLY A 201 12.47 -1.24 -17.27
CA GLY A 201 12.68 -2.50 -16.57
C GLY A 201 11.67 -3.55 -17.00
N MET A 202 10.38 -3.25 -16.98
CA MET A 202 9.32 -4.19 -17.35
C MET A 202 9.35 -4.55 -18.83
N PHE A 203 9.86 -3.69 -19.69
CA PHE A 203 10.03 -4.03 -21.10
C PHE A 203 10.94 -5.25 -21.29
N CYS A 204 11.98 -5.37 -20.48
CA CYS A 204 12.93 -6.50 -20.50
C CYS A 204 12.45 -7.74 -19.74
N MET A 205 11.38 -7.64 -18.93
CA MET A 205 10.89 -8.76 -18.13
C MET A 205 9.98 -9.69 -18.94
N PRO A 206 9.89 -11.00 -18.58
CA PRO A 206 8.98 -11.94 -19.23
C PRO A 206 7.51 -11.67 -18.86
N GLU A 207 6.59 -12.23 -19.62
CA GLU A 207 5.18 -12.30 -19.23
C GLU A 207 4.96 -13.40 -18.17
N SER A 208 3.82 -13.33 -17.45
CA SER A 208 3.47 -14.34 -16.46
C SER A 208 3.31 -15.73 -17.07
N PRO A 209 4.02 -16.78 -16.57
CA PRO A 209 3.86 -18.15 -17.05
C PRO A 209 2.42 -18.66 -16.88
N ARG A 210 1.74 -18.32 -15.78
CA ARG A 210 0.35 -18.71 -15.53
C ARG A 210 -0.60 -18.11 -16.57
N TRP A 211 -0.41 -16.84 -16.91
CA TRP A 211 -1.20 -16.19 -17.94
C TRP A 211 -0.93 -16.79 -19.33
N LEU A 212 0.31 -17.03 -19.70
CA LEU A 212 0.67 -17.67 -20.96
C LEU A 212 0.01 -19.04 -21.11
N MET A 213 0.01 -19.86 -20.06
CA MET A 213 -0.65 -21.17 -20.05
C MET A 213 -2.17 -21.03 -20.20
N SER A 214 -2.80 -20.06 -19.52
CA SER A 214 -4.23 -19.83 -19.65
C SER A 214 -4.67 -19.37 -21.05
N LYS A 215 -3.73 -18.83 -21.84
CA LYS A 215 -3.92 -18.42 -23.24
C LYS A 215 -3.46 -19.49 -24.27
N GLY A 216 -2.95 -20.62 -23.80
CA GLY A 216 -2.48 -21.71 -24.68
C GLY A 216 -1.02 -21.58 -25.13
N PHE A 217 -0.27 -20.59 -24.68
CA PHE A 217 1.15 -20.38 -25.01
C PHE A 217 2.08 -21.25 -24.13
N MET A 218 1.84 -22.57 -24.16
CA MET A 218 2.52 -23.54 -23.30
C MET A 218 4.05 -23.56 -23.48
N GLN A 219 4.53 -23.42 -24.71
CA GLN A 219 5.98 -23.46 -25.00
C GLN A 219 6.71 -22.27 -24.40
N GLU A 220 6.13 -21.06 -24.51
CA GLU A 220 6.70 -19.84 -23.92
C GLU A 220 6.71 -19.91 -22.41
N ALA A 221 5.61 -20.38 -21.80
CA ALA A 221 5.50 -20.58 -20.35
C ALA A 221 6.58 -21.56 -19.85
N MET A 222 6.79 -22.69 -20.55
CA MET A 222 7.81 -23.69 -20.22
C MET A 222 9.23 -23.09 -20.28
N LEU A 223 9.55 -22.28 -21.29
CA LEU A 223 10.85 -21.62 -21.41
C LEU A 223 11.12 -20.65 -20.23
N ILE A 224 10.11 -19.90 -19.82
CA ILE A 224 10.23 -18.99 -18.67
C ILE A 224 10.40 -19.77 -17.38
N LEU A 225 9.57 -20.78 -17.13
CA LEU A 225 9.64 -21.62 -15.94
C LEU A 225 10.97 -22.36 -15.83
N ARG A 226 11.53 -22.87 -16.93
CA ARG A 226 12.86 -23.49 -16.94
C ARG A 226 13.97 -22.53 -16.52
N LYS A 227 13.86 -21.25 -16.90
CA LYS A 227 14.82 -20.21 -16.47
C LYS A 227 14.68 -19.85 -14.98
N ILE A 228 13.48 -19.93 -14.43
CA ILE A 228 13.16 -19.49 -13.06
C ILE A 228 13.34 -20.65 -12.05
N GLU A 229 12.75 -21.81 -12.34
CA GLU A 229 12.63 -22.94 -11.42
C GLU A 229 13.65 -24.07 -11.73
N GLY A 230 14.28 -24.02 -12.90
CA GLY A 230 15.09 -25.13 -13.44
C GLY A 230 14.26 -26.17 -14.20
N ALA A 231 14.94 -26.98 -15.03
CA ALA A 231 14.25 -27.85 -15.99
C ALA A 231 13.37 -28.93 -15.33
N GLU A 232 13.85 -29.55 -14.25
CA GLU A 232 13.14 -30.64 -13.56
C GLU A 232 11.89 -30.15 -12.81
N THR A 233 11.97 -28.97 -12.18
CA THR A 233 10.86 -28.38 -11.43
C THR A 233 9.82 -27.75 -12.37
N ALA A 234 10.24 -27.17 -13.48
CA ALA A 234 9.37 -26.54 -14.47
C ALA A 234 8.28 -27.48 -15.00
N GLU A 235 8.60 -28.75 -15.27
CA GLU A 235 7.63 -29.73 -15.75
C GLU A 235 6.54 -30.03 -14.71
N LYS A 236 6.94 -30.17 -13.43
CA LYS A 236 6.00 -30.37 -12.32
C LYS A 236 5.09 -29.17 -12.14
N VAL A 237 5.65 -27.96 -12.22
CA VAL A 237 4.90 -26.70 -12.09
C VAL A 237 3.91 -26.54 -13.25
N VAL A 238 4.32 -26.82 -14.48
CA VAL A 238 3.43 -26.79 -15.66
C VAL A 238 2.27 -27.77 -15.50
N HIS A 239 2.53 -28.99 -15.05
CA HIS A 239 1.48 -29.99 -14.83
C HIS A 239 0.48 -29.50 -13.77
N ALA A 240 0.98 -28.99 -12.63
CA ALA A 240 0.14 -28.47 -11.57
C ALA A 240 -0.72 -27.26 -12.02
N ILE A 241 -0.15 -26.34 -12.79
CA ILE A 241 -0.89 -25.18 -13.32
C ILE A 241 -1.96 -25.65 -14.32
N ASN A 242 -1.66 -26.61 -15.17
CA ASN A 242 -2.59 -27.16 -16.15
C ASN A 242 -3.79 -27.85 -15.45
N GLU A 243 -3.53 -28.66 -14.43
CA GLU A 243 -4.59 -29.28 -13.63
C GLU A 243 -5.47 -28.22 -12.95
N GLU A 244 -4.85 -27.14 -12.43
CA GLU A 244 -5.58 -26.03 -11.81
C GLU A 244 -6.46 -25.30 -12.84
N ILE A 245 -5.93 -25.03 -14.04
CA ILE A 245 -6.69 -24.40 -15.15
C ILE A 245 -7.87 -25.30 -15.58
N GLU A 246 -7.65 -26.58 -15.73
CA GLU A 246 -8.70 -27.53 -16.14
C GLU A 246 -9.80 -27.67 -15.08
N LYS A 247 -9.44 -27.77 -13.82
CA LYS A 247 -10.41 -27.76 -12.69
C LYS A 247 -11.24 -26.49 -12.65
N ASN A 248 -10.62 -25.34 -12.93
CA ASN A 248 -11.29 -24.04 -12.84
C ASN A 248 -12.03 -23.62 -14.13
N LYS A 249 -11.85 -24.35 -15.24
CA LYS A 249 -12.50 -24.05 -16.55
C LYS A 249 -14.02 -23.97 -16.45
N ASN A 250 -14.62 -24.76 -15.56
CA ASN A 250 -16.08 -24.81 -15.34
C ASN A 250 -16.56 -24.00 -14.14
N GLU A 251 -15.66 -23.34 -13.39
CA GLU A 251 -15.99 -22.68 -12.14
C GLU A 251 -15.68 -21.17 -12.20
N ILE A 252 -16.52 -20.42 -12.93
CA ILE A 252 -16.46 -18.95 -12.88
C ILE A 252 -16.97 -18.49 -11.52
N SER A 253 -16.08 -18.01 -10.67
CA SER A 253 -16.47 -17.40 -9.38
C SER A 253 -17.29 -16.14 -9.62
N LYS A 254 -18.54 -16.15 -9.17
CA LYS A 254 -19.45 -15.01 -9.29
C LYS A 254 -19.38 -14.15 -8.00
N TRP A 255 -19.52 -12.85 -8.13
CA TRP A 255 -19.60 -11.93 -6.97
C TRP A 255 -20.71 -12.34 -5.99
N SER A 256 -21.80 -12.92 -6.47
CA SER A 256 -22.89 -13.45 -5.63
C SER A 256 -22.44 -14.60 -4.71
N GLU A 257 -21.36 -15.28 -5.00
CA GLU A 257 -20.82 -16.34 -4.13
C GLU A 257 -20.31 -15.78 -2.79
N LEU A 258 -19.74 -14.57 -2.78
CA LEU A 258 -19.31 -13.90 -1.55
C LEU A 258 -20.46 -13.62 -0.57
N LEU A 259 -21.69 -13.54 -1.07
CA LEU A 259 -22.88 -13.30 -0.25
C LEU A 259 -23.49 -14.57 0.35
N LYS A 260 -22.94 -15.76 0.02
CA LYS A 260 -23.39 -17.02 0.63
C LYS A 260 -23.19 -16.99 2.17
N PRO A 261 -24.08 -17.61 2.95
CA PRO A 261 -24.02 -17.59 4.41
C PRO A 261 -22.65 -17.98 5.00
N THR A 262 -21.97 -18.94 4.36
CA THR A 262 -20.64 -19.44 4.77
C THR A 262 -19.51 -18.42 4.57
N LEU A 263 -19.68 -17.45 3.64
CA LEU A 263 -18.67 -16.45 3.31
C LEU A 263 -18.99 -15.05 3.86
N ARG A 264 -20.17 -14.84 4.43
CA ARG A 264 -20.54 -13.54 5.03
C ARG A 264 -19.60 -13.12 6.14
N THR A 265 -19.16 -14.05 6.99
CA THR A 265 -18.23 -13.75 8.08
C THR A 265 -16.85 -13.36 7.55
N PRO A 266 -16.18 -14.13 6.66
CA PRO A 266 -14.95 -13.67 6.00
C PRO A 266 -15.10 -12.32 5.29
N LEU A 267 -16.21 -12.09 4.59
CA LEU A 267 -16.48 -10.82 3.90
C LEU A 267 -16.58 -9.65 4.88
N PHE A 268 -17.32 -9.83 5.99
CA PHE A 268 -17.44 -8.82 7.04
C PHE A 268 -16.09 -8.53 7.70
N ILE A 269 -15.25 -9.55 7.92
CA ILE A 269 -13.89 -9.36 8.44
C ILE A 269 -13.04 -8.59 7.44
N ALA A 270 -13.08 -8.93 6.15
CA ALA A 270 -12.29 -8.28 5.12
C ALA A 270 -12.63 -6.78 4.98
N VAL A 271 -13.91 -6.45 4.89
CA VAL A 271 -14.35 -5.04 4.80
C VAL A 271 -14.07 -4.31 6.10
N GLY A 272 -14.34 -4.93 7.26
CA GLY A 272 -14.15 -4.32 8.57
C GLY A 272 -12.68 -4.02 8.90
N ILE A 273 -11.75 -4.94 8.57
CA ILE A 273 -10.33 -4.70 8.83
C ILE A 273 -9.80 -3.58 7.94
N MET A 274 -10.24 -3.48 6.68
CA MET A 274 -9.87 -2.38 5.78
C MET A 274 -10.53 -1.06 6.17
N PHE A 275 -11.76 -1.11 6.67
CA PHE A 275 -12.41 0.06 7.25
C PHE A 275 -11.57 0.64 8.40
N PHE A 276 -11.27 -0.16 9.41
CA PHE A 276 -10.49 0.32 10.55
C PHE A 276 -9.06 0.71 10.16
N GLN A 277 -8.42 -0.01 9.23
CA GLN A 277 -7.10 0.35 8.72
C GLN A 277 -7.06 1.78 8.18
N GLN A 278 -8.10 2.22 7.48
CA GLN A 278 -8.16 3.57 6.91
C GLN A 278 -8.69 4.60 7.91
N PHE A 279 -9.74 4.27 8.65
CA PHE A 279 -10.41 5.21 9.56
C PHE A 279 -9.64 5.49 10.85
N VAL A 280 -8.55 4.78 11.16
CA VAL A 280 -7.58 5.24 12.17
C VAL A 280 -6.79 6.47 11.72
N GLY A 281 -6.89 6.89 10.45
CA GLY A 281 -6.40 8.18 9.97
C GLY A 281 -4.97 8.18 9.45
N ILE A 282 -4.33 7.03 9.18
CA ILE A 282 -2.92 6.98 8.75
C ILE A 282 -2.64 7.79 7.48
N ASN A 283 -3.56 7.74 6.51
CA ASN A 283 -3.35 8.42 5.25
C ASN A 283 -3.47 9.93 5.37
N THR A 284 -4.21 10.46 6.37
CA THR A 284 -4.21 11.90 6.64
C THR A 284 -2.83 12.39 7.09
N VAL A 285 -2.13 11.57 7.87
CA VAL A 285 -0.74 11.87 8.25
C VAL A 285 0.16 11.81 7.03
N ILE A 286 0.06 10.78 6.18
CA ILE A 286 0.93 10.66 5.01
C ILE A 286 0.69 11.78 4.01
N TYR A 287 -0.57 12.15 3.72
CA TYR A 287 -0.89 13.22 2.75
C TYR A 287 -0.68 14.62 3.28
N TYR A 288 -0.87 14.85 4.58
CA TYR A 288 -0.92 16.20 5.15
C TYR A 288 0.16 16.46 6.21
N SER A 289 1.21 15.59 6.32
CA SER A 289 2.29 15.73 7.31
C SER A 289 2.86 17.13 7.41
N PRO A 290 3.32 17.81 6.33
CA PRO A 290 3.89 19.14 6.46
C PRO A 290 2.86 20.14 6.99
N LYS A 291 1.59 20.05 6.56
CA LYS A 291 0.54 20.93 7.06
C LYS A 291 0.24 20.69 8.54
N ILE A 292 0.23 19.43 8.98
CA ILE A 292 0.05 19.07 10.39
C ILE A 292 1.21 19.59 11.24
N PHE A 293 2.46 19.46 10.77
CA PHE A 293 3.62 19.99 11.47
C PHE A 293 3.62 21.52 11.49
N PHE A 294 3.18 22.16 10.41
CA PHE A 294 3.00 23.60 10.39
C PHE A 294 1.96 24.06 11.43
N MET A 295 0.83 23.34 11.55
CA MET A 295 -0.15 23.57 12.63
C MET A 295 0.40 23.29 14.03
N ALA A 296 1.42 22.42 14.16
CA ALA A 296 2.12 22.20 15.43
C ALA A 296 3.13 23.30 15.79
N GLY A 297 3.29 24.32 14.93
CA GLY A 297 4.15 25.47 15.17
C GLY A 297 5.54 25.39 14.54
N PHE A 298 5.75 24.54 13.54
CA PHE A 298 6.98 24.55 12.74
C PHE A 298 6.99 25.77 11.82
N ASP A 299 8.08 26.53 11.85
CA ASP A 299 8.26 27.73 11.05
C ASP A 299 8.67 27.35 9.61
N GLY A 300 7.87 27.78 8.62
CA GLY A 300 8.12 27.60 7.20
C GLY A 300 7.82 26.20 6.64
N ALA A 301 7.59 26.14 5.33
CA ALA A 301 7.24 24.92 4.64
C ALA A 301 8.40 23.89 4.63
N VAL A 302 9.64 24.38 4.50
CA VAL A 302 10.85 23.51 4.44
C VAL A 302 11.03 22.75 5.74
N SER A 303 10.88 23.40 6.91
CA SER A 303 11.03 22.74 8.21
C SER A 303 9.96 21.67 8.44
N ALA A 304 8.72 21.94 7.99
CA ALA A 304 7.62 20.99 8.06
C ALA A 304 7.83 19.75 7.12
N ILE A 305 8.40 19.97 5.94
CA ILE A 305 8.78 18.87 5.03
C ILE A 305 9.91 18.02 5.63
N TRP A 306 10.90 18.63 6.31
CA TRP A 306 11.94 17.88 7.06
C TRP A 306 11.33 16.93 8.09
N ALA A 307 10.34 17.38 8.85
CA ALA A 307 9.63 16.53 9.81
C ALA A 307 8.87 15.39 9.09
N ALA A 308 8.29 15.66 7.91
CA ALA A 308 7.65 14.63 7.09
C ALA A 308 8.65 13.59 6.57
N VAL A 309 9.88 13.97 6.21
CA VAL A 309 10.96 13.00 5.89
C VAL A 309 11.18 12.04 7.06
N GLY A 310 11.18 12.54 8.31
CA GLY A 310 11.26 11.68 9.50
C GLY A 310 10.11 10.67 9.57
N VAL A 311 8.88 11.06 9.26
CA VAL A 311 7.73 10.14 9.13
C VAL A 311 8.01 9.06 8.10
N GLY A 312 8.55 9.42 6.92
CA GLY A 312 8.92 8.47 5.87
C GLY A 312 9.98 7.46 6.31
N VAL A 313 11.04 7.92 6.99
CA VAL A 313 12.10 7.06 7.53
C VAL A 313 11.55 6.07 8.55
N VAL A 314 10.72 6.54 9.48
CA VAL A 314 10.07 5.68 10.48
C VAL A 314 9.15 4.66 9.80
N ASN A 315 8.38 5.07 8.79
CA ASN A 315 7.49 4.17 8.06
C ASN A 315 8.26 3.02 7.37
N VAL A 316 9.35 3.34 6.67
CA VAL A 316 10.21 2.31 6.03
C VAL A 316 10.83 1.38 7.07
N THR A 317 11.43 1.93 8.11
CA THR A 317 12.09 1.14 9.16
C THR A 317 11.08 0.22 9.87
N ALA A 318 9.92 0.74 10.23
CA ALA A 318 8.85 -0.02 10.86
C ALA A 318 8.29 -1.11 9.94
N THR A 319 8.22 -0.85 8.62
CA THR A 319 7.81 -1.87 7.62
C THR A 319 8.81 -3.02 7.55
N LEU A 320 10.12 -2.75 7.58
CA LEU A 320 11.15 -3.78 7.63
C LEU A 320 11.04 -4.63 8.92
N VAL A 321 10.80 -3.98 10.06
CA VAL A 321 10.56 -4.64 11.34
C VAL A 321 9.30 -5.52 11.26
N SER A 322 8.23 -5.03 10.62
CA SER A 322 6.99 -5.77 10.44
C SER A 322 7.18 -7.07 9.66
N ILE A 323 7.90 -7.03 8.54
CA ILE A 323 8.19 -8.22 7.72
C ILE A 323 8.87 -9.32 8.54
N TYR A 324 9.75 -8.92 9.48
CA TYR A 324 10.43 -9.88 10.35
C TYR A 324 9.53 -10.47 11.44
N PHE A 325 8.63 -9.67 12.02
CA PHE A 325 7.85 -10.07 13.21
C PHE A 325 6.49 -10.69 12.88
N ILE A 326 5.92 -10.45 11.70
CA ILE A 326 4.55 -10.85 11.35
C ILE A 326 4.33 -12.37 11.44
N ASP A 327 5.34 -13.16 11.06
CA ASP A 327 5.28 -14.62 11.14
C ASP A 327 5.69 -15.18 12.52
N LYS A 328 6.39 -14.36 13.33
CA LYS A 328 6.84 -14.79 14.67
C LYS A 328 5.78 -14.57 15.75
N LEU A 329 5.11 -13.43 15.75
CA LEU A 329 4.18 -13.04 16.81
C LEU A 329 2.75 -13.55 16.59
N GLY A 330 2.36 -13.80 15.33
CA GLY A 330 0.99 -14.12 14.96
C GLY A 330 0.13 -12.88 14.73
N ARG A 331 -0.99 -13.07 14.01
CA ARG A 331 -1.81 -11.99 13.48
C ARG A 331 -2.54 -11.24 14.60
N ARG A 332 -3.09 -11.98 15.52
CA ARG A 332 -3.89 -11.43 16.62
C ARG A 332 -3.07 -10.62 17.62
N LYS A 333 -1.92 -11.14 18.06
CA LYS A 333 -1.04 -10.42 19.01
C LYS A 333 -0.58 -9.11 18.39
N LEU A 334 -0.11 -9.15 17.12
CA LEU A 334 0.39 -7.99 16.43
C LEU A 334 -0.68 -6.92 16.23
N TYR A 335 -1.93 -7.33 15.94
CA TYR A 335 -3.07 -6.43 15.83
C TYR A 335 -3.34 -5.66 17.13
N PHE A 336 -3.40 -6.36 18.27
CA PHE A 336 -3.71 -5.73 19.56
C PHE A 336 -2.56 -4.84 20.07
N THR A 337 -1.31 -5.29 19.98
CA THR A 337 -0.17 -4.48 20.41
C THR A 337 -0.05 -3.21 19.57
N GLY A 338 -0.24 -3.32 18.26
CA GLY A 338 -0.20 -2.17 17.37
C GLY A 338 -1.32 -1.18 17.63
N LEU A 339 -2.58 -1.64 17.73
CA LEU A 339 -3.71 -0.74 18.03
C LEU A 339 -3.57 -0.06 19.40
N THR A 340 -3.06 -0.75 20.42
CA THR A 340 -2.79 -0.11 21.71
C THR A 340 -1.78 1.04 21.55
N GLY A 341 -0.70 0.82 20.81
CA GLY A 341 0.27 1.85 20.53
C GLY A 341 -0.31 3.01 19.70
N ILE A 342 -1.16 2.72 18.70
CA ILE A 342 -1.88 3.71 17.91
C ILE A 342 -2.79 4.57 18.81
N ILE A 343 -3.59 3.96 19.70
CA ILE A 343 -4.48 4.66 20.61
C ILE A 343 -3.69 5.62 21.51
N LEU A 344 -2.63 5.11 22.15
CA LEU A 344 -1.80 5.94 23.03
C LEU A 344 -1.16 7.11 22.28
N SER A 345 -0.67 6.88 21.07
CA SER A 345 -0.09 7.93 20.24
C SER A 345 -1.12 8.97 19.80
N LEU A 346 -2.31 8.55 19.38
CA LEU A 346 -3.38 9.46 18.95
C LEU A 346 -3.95 10.28 20.12
N VAL A 347 -4.07 9.71 21.31
CA VAL A 347 -4.45 10.43 22.53
C VAL A 347 -3.41 11.49 22.87
N ALA A 348 -2.12 11.13 22.82
CA ALA A 348 -1.04 12.08 23.09
C ALA A 348 -0.97 13.19 22.02
N LEU A 349 -1.20 12.88 20.72
CA LEU A 349 -1.31 13.87 19.67
C LEU A 349 -2.50 14.82 19.89
N SER A 350 -3.67 14.27 20.22
CA SER A 350 -4.85 15.08 20.55
C SER A 350 -4.57 16.02 21.72
N ALA A 351 -3.93 15.53 22.79
CA ALA A 351 -3.56 16.36 23.94
C ALA A 351 -2.50 17.42 23.57
N SER A 352 -1.49 17.08 22.76
CA SER A 352 -0.46 18.02 22.33
C SER A 352 -1.05 19.19 21.54
N PHE A 353 -1.98 18.91 20.61
CA PHE A 353 -2.67 19.96 19.86
C PHE A 353 -3.67 20.76 20.70
N ALA A 354 -4.35 20.12 21.65
CA ALA A 354 -5.24 20.84 22.58
C ALA A 354 -4.48 21.86 23.44
N LEU A 355 -3.22 21.57 23.78
CA LEU A 355 -2.35 22.40 24.60
C LEU A 355 -1.26 23.13 23.80
N VAL A 356 -1.41 23.25 22.47
CA VAL A 356 -0.36 23.77 21.58
C VAL A 356 0.09 25.18 21.96
N ASN A 357 -0.82 26.02 22.38
CA ASN A 357 -0.56 27.41 22.79
C ASN A 357 0.17 27.50 24.16
N GLU A 358 0.02 26.48 25.03
CA GLU A 358 0.63 26.43 26.35
C GLU A 358 1.99 25.75 26.32
N LEU A 359 2.14 24.69 25.49
CA LEU A 359 3.34 23.87 25.41
C LEU A 359 4.44 24.49 24.51
N GLY A 360 4.07 25.36 23.55
CA GLY A 360 5.01 26.00 22.64
C GLY A 360 6.00 25.00 22.01
N TYR A 361 7.30 25.28 22.11
CA TYR A 361 8.36 24.44 21.53
C TYR A 361 8.35 22.98 22.02
N ILE A 362 7.97 22.73 23.27
CA ILE A 362 7.87 21.36 23.82
C ILE A 362 6.72 20.62 23.11
N GLY A 363 5.60 21.28 22.84
CA GLY A 363 4.46 20.72 22.11
C GLY A 363 4.84 20.25 20.70
N GLN A 364 5.70 21.00 19.99
CA GLN A 364 6.21 20.61 18.67
C GLN A 364 6.91 19.25 18.72
N TRP A 365 7.85 19.05 19.67
CA TRP A 365 8.56 17.78 19.80
C TRP A 365 7.69 16.63 20.28
N ILE A 366 6.72 16.89 21.17
CA ILE A 366 5.71 15.91 21.55
C ILE A 366 4.94 15.45 20.31
N THR A 367 4.50 16.40 19.47
CA THR A 367 3.80 16.07 18.22
C THR A 367 4.66 15.22 17.29
N VAL A 368 5.94 15.55 17.08
CA VAL A 368 6.85 14.77 16.25
C VAL A 368 7.01 13.34 16.78
N ILE A 369 7.31 13.18 18.07
CA ILE A 369 7.55 11.89 18.69
C ILE A 369 6.31 10.99 18.58
N PHE A 370 5.14 11.49 18.95
CA PHE A 370 3.92 10.70 18.91
C PHE A 370 3.39 10.47 17.51
N MET A 371 3.68 11.36 16.54
CA MET A 371 3.44 11.11 15.12
C MET A 371 4.30 9.95 14.61
N PHE A 372 5.58 9.93 14.95
CA PHE A 372 6.50 8.84 14.60
C PHE A 372 6.08 7.51 15.23
N LEU A 373 5.71 7.52 16.51
CA LEU A 373 5.21 6.34 17.20
C LEU A 373 3.90 5.82 16.58
N TYR A 374 2.98 6.72 16.25
CA TYR A 374 1.74 6.38 15.58
C TYR A 374 1.99 5.66 14.24
N VAL A 375 2.84 6.24 13.39
CA VAL A 375 3.21 5.65 12.09
C VAL A 375 3.95 4.31 12.28
N ALA A 376 4.85 4.21 13.26
CA ALA A 376 5.58 2.98 13.56
C ALA A 376 4.62 1.85 13.98
N PHE A 377 3.73 2.11 14.93
CA PHE A 377 2.76 1.10 15.39
C PHE A 377 1.79 0.70 14.27
N PHE A 378 1.38 1.62 13.42
CA PHE A 378 0.57 1.31 12.24
C PHE A 378 1.32 0.42 11.25
N ALA A 379 2.53 0.78 10.86
CA ALA A 379 3.34 0.07 9.86
C ALA A 379 3.76 -1.33 10.34
N ILE A 380 3.96 -1.52 11.65
CA ILE A 380 4.28 -2.83 12.22
C ILE A 380 3.03 -3.73 12.29
N SER A 381 1.83 -3.17 12.42
CA SER A 381 0.62 -3.93 12.76
C SER A 381 -0.46 -3.90 11.68
N ILE A 382 -1.50 -3.06 11.86
CA ILE A 382 -2.72 -3.09 11.06
C ILE A 382 -2.48 -2.81 9.57
N GLY A 383 -1.40 -2.09 9.22
CA GLY A 383 -1.01 -1.81 7.85
C GLY A 383 -0.87 -3.08 7.00
N PRO A 384 0.10 -3.96 7.28
CA PRO A 384 0.27 -5.20 6.53
C PRO A 384 -0.73 -6.28 6.91
N LEU A 385 -1.24 -6.31 8.16
CA LEU A 385 -2.13 -7.37 8.64
C LEU A 385 -3.45 -7.44 7.87
N GLY A 386 -4.01 -6.32 7.45
CA GLY A 386 -5.26 -6.30 6.69
C GLY A 386 -5.17 -7.14 5.42
N TRP A 387 -4.13 -6.93 4.63
CA TRP A 387 -3.86 -7.67 3.41
C TRP A 387 -3.59 -9.16 3.66
N LEU A 388 -2.80 -9.45 4.68
CA LEU A 388 -2.44 -10.81 5.03
C LEU A 388 -3.67 -11.61 5.48
N ILE A 389 -4.47 -11.08 6.40
CA ILE A 389 -5.68 -11.74 6.87
C ILE A 389 -6.64 -12.01 5.71
N ILE A 390 -6.86 -11.03 4.81
CA ILE A 390 -7.73 -11.22 3.64
C ILE A 390 -7.23 -12.37 2.76
N SER A 391 -5.92 -12.48 2.54
CA SER A 391 -5.37 -13.57 1.73
C SER A 391 -5.52 -14.96 2.37
N GLU A 392 -5.67 -15.02 3.69
CA GLU A 392 -5.74 -16.26 4.48
C GLU A 392 -7.18 -16.72 4.79
N ILE A 393 -8.14 -15.78 4.93
CA ILE A 393 -9.50 -16.14 5.38
C ILE A 393 -10.44 -16.62 4.28
N PHE A 394 -10.17 -16.31 3.01
CA PHE A 394 -11.03 -16.74 1.91
C PHE A 394 -10.63 -18.10 1.35
N PRO A 395 -11.62 -18.98 1.06
CA PRO A 395 -11.41 -20.22 0.31
C PRO A 395 -10.70 -19.97 -1.02
N GLN A 396 -9.93 -20.94 -1.49
CA GLN A 396 -9.15 -20.82 -2.70
C GLN A 396 -9.98 -20.37 -3.91
N LYS A 397 -11.20 -20.92 -4.05
CA LYS A 397 -12.13 -20.62 -5.14
C LYS A 397 -12.49 -19.13 -5.26
N VAL A 398 -12.67 -18.43 -4.14
CA VAL A 398 -13.16 -17.02 -4.10
C VAL A 398 -12.11 -16.05 -3.55
N ARG A 399 -10.87 -16.50 -3.34
CA ARG A 399 -9.78 -15.68 -2.76
C ARG A 399 -9.48 -14.45 -3.61
N GLY A 400 -9.46 -14.59 -4.93
CA GLY A 400 -9.26 -13.46 -5.84
C GLY A 400 -10.37 -12.39 -5.70
N LEU A 401 -11.63 -12.82 -5.58
CA LEU A 401 -12.74 -11.89 -5.32
C LEU A 401 -12.63 -11.25 -3.94
N GLY A 402 -12.24 -12.01 -2.91
CA GLY A 402 -12.00 -11.48 -1.56
C GLY A 402 -10.90 -10.42 -1.54
N ALA A 403 -9.78 -10.66 -2.23
CA ALA A 403 -8.70 -9.69 -2.38
C ALA A 403 -9.16 -8.42 -3.13
N SER A 404 -10.01 -8.57 -4.16
CA SER A 404 -10.61 -7.44 -4.89
C SER A 404 -11.52 -6.59 -4.00
N VAL A 405 -12.34 -7.24 -3.14
CA VAL A 405 -13.16 -6.52 -2.14
C VAL A 405 -12.27 -5.74 -1.18
N GLY A 406 -11.20 -6.38 -0.67
CA GLY A 406 -10.24 -5.71 0.21
C GLY A 406 -9.61 -4.49 -0.44
N SER A 407 -9.10 -4.64 -1.66
CA SER A 407 -8.49 -3.54 -2.42
C SER A 407 -9.47 -2.40 -2.67
N LEU A 408 -10.69 -2.71 -3.12
CA LEU A 408 -11.72 -1.71 -3.35
C LEU A 408 -12.10 -0.97 -2.07
N SER A 409 -12.23 -1.71 -0.96
CA SER A 409 -12.52 -1.13 0.36
C SER A 409 -11.45 -0.15 0.81
N VAL A 410 -10.16 -0.49 0.62
CA VAL A 410 -9.04 0.43 0.91
C VAL A 410 -9.19 1.74 0.17
N TRP A 411 -9.38 1.70 -1.14
CA TRP A 411 -9.46 2.92 -1.96
C TRP A 411 -10.68 3.78 -1.61
N ILE A 412 -11.85 3.15 -1.39
CA ILE A 412 -13.07 3.86 -0.99
C ILE A 412 -12.89 4.53 0.38
N PHE A 413 -12.45 3.77 1.39
CA PHE A 413 -12.31 4.29 2.74
C PHE A 413 -11.17 5.32 2.85
N ASN A 414 -10.05 5.12 2.13
CA ASN A 414 -9.00 6.11 2.02
C ASN A 414 -9.52 7.43 1.42
N SER A 415 -10.30 7.34 0.34
CA SER A 415 -10.90 8.53 -0.29
C SER A 415 -11.79 9.30 0.69
N ILE A 416 -12.63 8.60 1.46
CA ILE A 416 -13.51 9.22 2.46
C ILE A 416 -12.69 9.93 3.54
N VAL A 417 -11.71 9.22 4.12
CA VAL A 417 -10.88 9.77 5.22
C VAL A 417 -10.08 10.98 4.74
N SER A 418 -9.46 10.89 3.56
CA SER A 418 -8.65 11.98 3.01
C SER A 418 -9.48 13.21 2.62
N PHE A 419 -10.69 13.00 2.07
CA PHE A 419 -11.61 14.08 1.68
C PHE A 419 -12.29 14.76 2.87
N THR A 420 -12.33 14.12 4.02
CA THR A 420 -13.04 14.64 5.19
C THR A 420 -12.11 15.18 6.27
N PHE A 421 -10.80 15.12 6.09
CA PHE A 421 -9.83 15.44 7.14
C PHE A 421 -9.94 16.90 7.63
N PHE A 422 -9.82 17.88 6.74
CA PHE A 422 -9.90 19.28 7.15
C PHE A 422 -11.31 19.69 7.57
N LYS A 423 -12.34 19.07 6.99
CA LYS A 423 -13.73 19.25 7.46
C LYS A 423 -13.90 18.73 8.89
N LEU A 424 -13.29 17.59 9.21
CA LEU A 424 -13.31 17.03 10.56
C LEU A 424 -12.51 17.92 11.53
N VAL A 425 -11.34 18.39 11.11
CA VAL A 425 -10.53 19.35 11.88
C VAL A 425 -11.37 20.58 12.21
N ASN A 426 -11.98 21.22 11.22
CA ASN A 426 -12.78 22.44 11.41
C ASN A 426 -14.03 22.19 12.26
N ALA A 427 -14.74 21.07 12.05
CA ALA A 427 -15.96 20.73 12.78
C ALA A 427 -15.71 20.41 14.27
N LEU A 428 -14.54 19.86 14.60
CA LEU A 428 -14.16 19.46 15.96
C LEU A 428 -13.23 20.48 16.65
N THR A 429 -12.94 21.61 16.02
CA THR A 429 -12.22 22.72 16.65
C THR A 429 -13.10 23.40 17.69
N ILE A 430 -12.63 23.47 18.92
CA ILE A 430 -13.32 24.20 20.00
C ILE A 430 -13.07 25.69 19.83
N SER A 431 -14.11 26.52 19.98
CA SER A 431 -13.98 27.97 19.89
C SER A 431 -12.93 28.50 20.89
N GLY A 432 -11.96 29.24 20.40
CA GLY A 432 -10.83 29.76 21.18
C GLY A 432 -9.59 28.86 21.20
N SER A 433 -9.64 27.65 20.59
CA SER A 433 -8.49 26.79 20.42
C SER A 433 -7.93 26.79 18.98
N GLU A 434 -8.40 27.72 18.13
CA GLU A 434 -7.91 27.89 16.77
C GLU A 434 -6.42 28.18 16.78
N ILE A 435 -5.71 27.62 15.80
CA ILE A 435 -4.28 27.83 15.61
C ILE A 435 -4.10 29.01 14.65
N ILE A 436 -3.18 29.91 14.95
CA ILE A 436 -2.84 31.02 14.04
C ILE A 436 -1.68 30.55 13.15
N THR A 437 -1.94 30.44 11.86
CA THR A 437 -0.94 30.06 10.85
C THR A 437 -0.93 31.14 9.75
N ASP A 438 0.23 31.69 9.45
CA ASP A 438 0.40 32.79 8.47
C ASP A 438 -0.53 33.98 8.70
N GLY A 439 -0.92 34.24 9.96
CA GLY A 439 -1.84 35.34 10.35
C GLY A 439 -3.33 35.02 10.17
N GLU A 440 -3.67 33.82 9.67
CA GLU A 440 -5.05 33.34 9.54
C GLU A 440 -5.40 32.30 10.62
N LYS A 441 -6.67 32.26 10.99
CA LYS A 441 -7.20 31.25 11.92
C LYS A 441 -7.38 29.93 11.17
N ALA A 442 -6.65 28.90 11.60
CA ALA A 442 -6.80 27.53 11.13
C ALA A 442 -7.49 26.65 12.19
N GLY A 443 -8.15 25.59 11.75
CA GLY A 443 -8.73 24.61 12.65
C GLY A 443 -7.66 23.87 13.46
N ASN A 444 -8.02 23.42 14.67
CA ASN A 444 -7.13 22.65 15.53
C ASN A 444 -7.30 21.16 15.33
N PRO A 445 -6.23 20.41 14.97
CA PRO A 445 -6.30 18.96 14.72
C PRO A 445 -6.59 18.11 15.96
N ALA A 446 -6.58 18.66 17.17
CA ALA A 446 -6.82 17.93 18.42
C ALA A 446 -8.06 17.04 18.37
N GLY A 447 -9.20 17.60 17.95
CA GLY A 447 -10.46 16.87 17.84
C GLY A 447 -10.42 15.76 16.81
N ALA A 448 -9.77 15.99 15.67
CA ALA A 448 -9.61 14.98 14.62
C ALA A 448 -8.76 13.79 15.08
N PHE A 449 -7.63 14.03 15.76
CA PHE A 449 -6.81 12.95 16.33
C PHE A 449 -7.54 12.20 17.45
N GLY A 450 -8.31 12.91 18.30
CA GLY A 450 -9.18 12.31 19.31
C GLY A 450 -10.24 11.40 18.68
N PHE A 451 -10.86 11.83 17.58
CA PHE A 451 -11.83 11.02 16.82
C PHE A 451 -11.17 9.76 16.24
N TYR A 452 -9.99 9.85 15.63
CA TYR A 452 -9.26 8.68 15.14
C TYR A 452 -8.85 7.73 16.28
N GLY A 453 -8.49 8.28 17.44
CA GLY A 453 -8.24 7.52 18.66
C GLY A 453 -9.47 6.72 19.14
N LEU A 454 -10.65 7.33 19.09
CA LEU A 454 -11.93 6.65 19.37
C LEU A 454 -12.20 5.53 18.36
N ILE A 455 -12.00 5.77 17.07
CA ILE A 455 -12.12 4.72 16.04
C ILE A 455 -11.14 3.58 16.30
N ALA A 456 -9.89 3.87 16.67
CA ALA A 456 -8.90 2.85 17.01
C ALA A 456 -9.32 2.02 18.24
N LEU A 457 -9.96 2.64 19.23
CA LEU A 457 -10.54 1.93 20.38
C LEU A 457 -11.69 1.01 19.96
N ILE A 458 -12.58 1.49 19.09
CA ILE A 458 -13.65 0.67 18.49
C ILE A 458 -13.06 -0.49 17.69
N ALA A 459 -11.99 -0.24 16.92
CA ALA A 459 -11.25 -1.27 16.18
C ALA A 459 -10.68 -2.35 17.11
N LEU A 460 -10.16 -1.97 18.27
CA LEU A 460 -9.62 -2.89 19.27
C LEU A 460 -10.73 -3.80 19.82
N VAL A 461 -11.89 -3.23 20.17
CA VAL A 461 -13.06 -3.99 20.63
C VAL A 461 -13.59 -4.90 19.52
N TRP A 462 -13.76 -4.38 18.30
CA TRP A 462 -14.19 -5.16 17.15
C TRP A 462 -13.22 -6.33 16.86
N GLY A 463 -11.92 -6.05 16.88
CA GLY A 463 -10.88 -7.06 16.64
C GLY A 463 -10.89 -8.20 17.66
N TYR A 464 -11.28 -7.92 18.91
CA TYR A 464 -11.44 -8.95 19.93
C TYR A 464 -12.43 -10.04 19.53
N PHE A 465 -13.49 -9.69 18.82
CA PHE A 465 -14.53 -10.63 18.38
C PHE A 465 -14.26 -11.20 16.98
N TYR A 466 -13.68 -10.42 16.05
CA TYR A 466 -13.69 -10.74 14.64
C TYR A 466 -12.29 -11.03 14.03
N VAL A 467 -11.20 -10.58 14.63
CA VAL A 467 -9.87 -10.89 14.07
C VAL A 467 -9.47 -12.32 14.47
N PRO A 468 -9.33 -13.25 13.48
CA PRO A 468 -8.91 -14.61 13.74
C PRO A 468 -7.39 -14.70 13.92
N GLU A 469 -6.91 -15.76 14.60
CA GLU A 469 -5.50 -16.15 14.54
C GLU A 469 -5.33 -17.22 13.45
N THR A 470 -4.66 -16.84 12.38
CA THR A 470 -4.49 -17.70 11.20
C THR A 470 -3.10 -18.34 11.13
N LYS A 471 -2.18 -17.93 12.01
CA LYS A 471 -0.81 -18.43 12.02
C LYS A 471 -0.76 -19.96 12.20
N GLY A 472 -0.10 -20.62 11.23
CA GLY A 472 0.14 -22.07 11.28
C GLY A 472 -1.09 -22.93 10.98
N ILE A 473 -2.20 -22.34 10.57
CA ILE A 473 -3.41 -23.07 10.16
C ILE A 473 -3.43 -23.17 8.63
N SER A 474 -3.65 -24.39 8.10
CA SER A 474 -3.78 -24.58 6.67
C SER A 474 -5.08 -23.95 6.14
N LEU A 475 -5.05 -23.50 4.88
CA LEU A 475 -6.18 -22.82 4.26
C LEU A 475 -7.42 -23.70 4.18
N GLU A 476 -7.24 -25.02 4.00
CA GLU A 476 -8.33 -26.00 3.96
C GLU A 476 -9.02 -26.10 5.32
N LYS A 477 -8.26 -26.04 6.43
CA LYS A 477 -8.83 -26.03 7.78
C LYS A 477 -9.62 -24.74 8.05
N ILE A 478 -9.15 -23.59 7.54
CA ILE A 478 -9.85 -22.32 7.65
C ILE A 478 -11.17 -22.38 6.85
N GLU A 479 -11.15 -22.95 5.64
CA GLU A 479 -12.35 -23.15 4.82
C GLU A 479 -13.39 -24.04 5.54
N ASP A 480 -12.97 -25.19 6.06
CA ASP A 480 -13.83 -26.10 6.81
C ASP A 480 -14.42 -25.44 8.07
N PHE A 481 -13.60 -24.60 8.73
CA PHE A 481 -14.06 -23.84 9.90
C PHE A 481 -15.21 -22.89 9.55
N TRP A 482 -15.10 -22.15 8.43
CA TRP A 482 -16.19 -21.27 7.97
C TRP A 482 -17.40 -22.05 7.49
N ARG A 483 -17.21 -23.19 6.85
CA ARG A 483 -18.29 -24.07 6.39
C ARG A 483 -19.14 -24.58 7.56
N LYS A 484 -18.50 -24.82 8.72
CA LYS A 484 -19.14 -25.24 9.98
C LYS A 484 -19.73 -24.08 10.79
N GLY A 485 -19.71 -22.85 10.29
CA GLY A 485 -20.22 -21.66 10.99
C GLY A 485 -19.37 -21.26 12.21
N GLY A 486 -18.05 -21.49 12.14
CA GLY A 486 -17.13 -21.20 13.22
C GLY A 486 -17.08 -19.71 13.58
N LYS A 487 -17.00 -19.39 14.88
CA LYS A 487 -16.83 -18.01 15.35
C LYS A 487 -15.38 -17.57 15.20
N PRO A 488 -15.07 -16.39 14.58
CA PRO A 488 -13.70 -15.97 14.26
C PRO A 488 -12.70 -16.08 15.41
N ARG A 489 -13.11 -15.69 16.61
CA ARG A 489 -12.30 -15.77 17.84
C ARG A 489 -11.85 -17.18 18.21
N LYS A 490 -12.57 -18.23 17.76
CA LYS A 490 -12.27 -19.63 18.08
C LYS A 490 -11.35 -20.30 17.07
N LEU A 491 -11.02 -19.62 15.99
CA LEU A 491 -10.00 -20.09 15.05
C LEU A 491 -8.63 -19.92 15.72
N LYS A 492 -8.01 -21.06 16.03
CA LYS A 492 -6.68 -21.16 16.64
C LYS A 492 -5.92 -22.31 16.02
#